data_4fd860234f05bc9a289e203a798fc56f
#
_entry.id   4fd860234f05bc9a289e203a798fc56f
#
_cell.length_a   1.000
_cell.length_b   1.000
_cell.length_c   1.000
_cell.angle_alpha   90.00
_cell.angle_beta   90.00
_cell.angle_gamma   90.00
#
_symmetry.space_group_name_H-M   'P 1'
#
loop_
_entity.id
_entity.type
_entity.pdbx_description
1 polymer ?
#
loop_
_entity_poly.entity_id
_entity_poly.type
_entity_poly.pdbx_seq_one_letter_code
_entity_poly.pdbx_strand_id
1 'polypeptide(L)'
;MMVDEHWAAIPPLQRALLESVMQHGAAHPAIDAGVVVGSLAKGKADRVSDVDLLLLAEPGFHKQGDELVRTIVGDRPIFHCWQGRHEEVCSYWRFIFLDMSSIEIHILDRGAEFPLAKPYLPLFDKTSSLGALEVAGPAPSHWDFPAYMAEGDGLVWELFDCLKWAERGQRGLVRHHLRKLLAEMDKDPNIVDRD
;
A
#
# COMPACT_ATOMS: atom_id res chain seq x y z
N MET A 1 -19.02 10.31 15.37
CA MET A 1 -19.81 9.06 15.55
C MET A 1 -19.50 8.02 14.49
N MET A 2 -19.75 8.21 13.17
CA MET A 2 -19.36 7.21 12.13
C MET A 2 -17.84 6.99 12.01
N VAL A 3 -17.02 8.02 12.20
CA VAL A 3 -15.54 7.91 12.15
C VAL A 3 -15.00 7.07 13.31
N ASP A 4 -15.58 7.21 14.50
CA ASP A 4 -15.15 6.48 15.69
C ASP A 4 -15.45 4.97 15.58
N GLU A 5 -16.59 4.60 15.04
CA GLU A 5 -16.96 3.19 14.84
C GLU A 5 -16.08 2.52 13.77
N HIS A 6 -15.81 3.22 12.67
CA HIS A 6 -14.92 2.72 11.61
C HIS A 6 -13.50 2.52 12.15
N TRP A 7 -12.98 3.51 12.91
CA TRP A 7 -11.65 3.44 13.52
C TRP A 7 -11.53 2.29 14.51
N ALA A 8 -12.55 2.07 15.33
CA ALA A 8 -12.58 0.97 16.30
C ALA A 8 -12.59 -0.41 15.63
N ALA A 9 -13.13 -0.53 14.41
CA ALA A 9 -13.17 -1.77 13.64
C ALA A 9 -11.83 -2.13 12.95
N ILE A 10 -10.88 -1.18 12.86
CA ILE A 10 -9.56 -1.43 12.28
C ILE A 10 -8.78 -2.37 13.22
N PRO A 11 -8.17 -3.47 12.70
CA PRO A 11 -7.39 -4.38 13.52
C PRO A 11 -6.22 -3.67 14.23
N PRO A 12 -5.82 -4.10 15.44
CA PRO A 12 -4.88 -3.34 16.28
C PRO A 12 -3.53 -3.03 15.64
N LEU A 13 -2.95 -3.96 14.86
CA LEU A 13 -1.65 -3.77 14.22
C LEU A 13 -1.72 -2.69 13.13
N GLN A 14 -2.77 -2.73 12.30
CA GLN A 14 -3.02 -1.74 11.26
C GLN A 14 -3.33 -0.37 11.86
N ARG A 15 -4.13 -0.34 12.92
CA ARG A 15 -4.43 0.91 13.64
C ARG A 15 -3.18 1.56 14.21
N ALA A 16 -2.27 0.80 14.81
CA ALA A 16 -1.01 1.33 15.34
C ALA A 16 -0.11 1.92 14.23
N LEU A 17 -0.14 1.36 13.01
CA LEU A 17 0.52 1.96 11.84
C LEU A 17 -0.12 3.29 11.45
N LEU A 18 -1.46 3.35 11.39
CA LEU A 18 -2.19 4.58 11.06
C LEU A 18 -1.98 5.69 12.10
N GLU A 19 -1.90 5.34 13.39
CA GLU A 19 -1.58 6.28 14.47
C GLU A 19 -0.18 6.88 14.28
N SER A 20 0.81 6.07 13.89
CA SER A 20 2.15 6.53 13.54
C SER A 20 2.14 7.47 12.32
N VAL A 21 1.35 7.13 11.29
CA VAL A 21 1.17 8.00 10.11
C VAL A 21 0.58 9.36 10.51
N MET A 22 -0.45 9.36 11.35
CA MET A 22 -1.08 10.60 11.82
C MET A 22 -0.10 11.44 12.65
N GLN A 23 0.69 10.78 13.51
CA GLN A 23 1.67 11.48 14.36
C GLN A 23 2.81 12.10 13.53
N HIS A 24 3.41 11.34 12.62
CA HIS A 24 4.62 11.75 11.92
C HIS A 24 4.34 12.37 10.54
N GLY A 25 3.39 11.83 9.79
CA GLY A 25 3.02 12.35 8.47
C GLY A 25 2.29 13.69 8.57
N ALA A 26 1.31 13.82 9.48
CA ALA A 26 0.61 15.09 9.65
C ALA A 26 1.52 16.19 10.22
N ALA A 27 2.52 15.86 11.03
CA ALA A 27 3.48 16.82 11.56
C ALA A 27 4.56 17.22 10.52
N HIS A 28 4.78 16.42 9.48
CA HIS A 28 5.83 16.68 8.51
C HIS A 28 5.47 17.85 7.58
N PRO A 29 6.35 18.90 7.46
CA PRO A 29 6.00 20.11 6.70
C PRO A 29 5.79 19.88 5.21
N ALA A 30 6.53 18.94 4.60
CA ALA A 30 6.42 18.64 3.18
C ALA A 30 5.22 17.73 2.82
N ILE A 31 4.48 17.19 3.80
CA ILE A 31 3.30 16.34 3.55
C ILE A 31 2.03 17.17 3.67
N ASP A 32 1.23 17.19 2.62
CA ASP A 32 -0.03 17.93 2.53
C ASP A 32 -1.23 17.13 3.05
N ALA A 33 -1.30 15.85 2.67
CA ALA A 33 -2.42 14.99 3.03
C ALA A 33 -1.98 13.53 3.19
N GLY A 34 -2.73 12.79 3.97
CA GLY A 34 -2.61 11.34 4.11
C GLY A 34 -3.97 10.67 4.00
N VAL A 35 -4.06 9.65 3.14
CA VAL A 35 -5.30 8.94 2.88
C VAL A 35 -5.05 7.43 2.79
N VAL A 36 -5.95 6.65 3.38
CA VAL A 36 -5.95 5.19 3.31
C VAL A 36 -6.98 4.77 2.27
N VAL A 37 -6.59 3.78 1.46
CA VAL A 37 -7.46 3.15 0.48
C VAL A 37 -7.67 1.67 0.81
N GLY A 38 -8.14 0.87 -0.15
CA GLY A 38 -8.20 -0.57 -0.01
C GLY A 38 -9.22 -1.09 1.01
N SER A 39 -8.89 -2.17 1.69
CA SER A 39 -9.80 -2.90 2.57
C SER A 39 -10.13 -2.14 3.85
N LEU A 40 -9.18 -1.37 4.38
CA LEU A 40 -9.38 -0.55 5.56
C LEU A 40 -10.41 0.54 5.28
N ALA A 41 -10.27 1.25 4.18
CA ALA A 41 -11.21 2.30 3.79
C ALA A 41 -12.63 1.77 3.52
N LYS A 42 -12.73 0.51 3.07
CA LYS A 42 -14.02 -0.18 2.81
C LYS A 42 -14.68 -0.72 4.08
N GLY A 43 -14.05 -0.61 5.25
CA GLY A 43 -14.54 -1.21 6.50
C GLY A 43 -14.57 -2.76 6.45
N LYS A 44 -13.72 -3.37 5.64
CA LYS A 44 -13.62 -4.82 5.41
C LYS A 44 -12.26 -5.39 5.80
N ALA A 45 -11.50 -4.63 6.59
CA ALA A 45 -10.18 -5.06 7.04
C ALA A 45 -10.28 -6.26 7.99
N ASP A 46 -9.31 -7.14 7.87
CA ASP A 46 -9.05 -8.27 8.75
C ASP A 46 -7.58 -8.26 9.23
N ARG A 47 -7.18 -9.26 10.01
CA ARG A 47 -5.84 -9.34 10.58
C ARG A 47 -4.71 -9.39 9.54
N VAL A 48 -5.00 -9.85 8.32
CA VAL A 48 -4.02 -9.95 7.21
C VAL A 48 -4.19 -8.84 6.17
N SER A 49 -5.00 -7.83 6.45
CA SER A 49 -5.15 -6.68 5.57
C SER A 49 -3.93 -5.77 5.62
N ASP A 50 -3.54 -5.28 4.44
CA ASP A 50 -2.52 -4.25 4.34
C ASP A 50 -3.03 -2.89 4.82
N VAL A 51 -2.11 -2.02 5.18
CA VAL A 51 -2.34 -0.59 5.22
C VAL A 51 -1.94 -0.01 3.86
N ASP A 52 -2.90 0.29 2.99
CA ASP A 52 -2.67 0.95 1.70
C ASP A 52 -2.71 2.47 1.90
N LEU A 53 -1.55 3.09 2.01
CA LEU A 53 -1.38 4.51 2.36
C LEU A 53 -0.88 5.32 1.17
N LEU A 54 -1.56 6.44 0.90
CA LEU A 54 -1.10 7.48 0.00
C LEU A 54 -0.83 8.75 0.80
N LEU A 55 0.37 9.31 0.66
CA LEU A 55 0.79 10.62 1.17
C LEU A 55 0.97 11.58 -0.01
N LEU A 56 0.26 12.70 0.00
CA LEU A 56 0.50 13.80 -0.93
C LEU A 56 1.56 14.71 -0.35
N ALA A 57 2.55 15.08 -1.15
CA ALA A 57 3.70 15.82 -0.72
C ALA A 57 4.07 16.97 -1.65
N GLU A 58 4.92 17.86 -1.19
CA GLU A 58 5.57 18.86 -2.04
C GLU A 58 6.31 18.21 -3.19
N PRO A 59 6.37 18.85 -4.38
CA PRO A 59 7.06 18.31 -5.55
C PRO A 59 8.51 17.93 -5.27
N GLY A 60 8.88 16.71 -5.63
CA GLY A 60 10.21 16.13 -5.44
C GLY A 60 10.47 15.51 -4.06
N PHE A 61 9.60 15.70 -3.08
CA PHE A 61 9.77 15.10 -1.74
C PHE A 61 9.73 13.58 -1.77
N HIS A 62 8.98 12.96 -2.69
CA HIS A 62 8.93 11.51 -2.85
C HIS A 62 10.31 10.87 -3.01
N LYS A 63 11.32 11.61 -3.54
CA LYS A 63 12.71 11.14 -3.70
C LYS A 63 13.51 11.15 -2.38
N GLN A 64 12.98 11.78 -1.34
CA GLN A 64 13.62 11.99 -0.03
C GLN A 64 12.79 11.39 1.12
N GLY A 65 11.75 10.61 0.80
CA GLY A 65 10.78 10.10 1.77
C GLY A 65 11.29 9.02 2.74
N ASP A 66 12.49 8.49 2.54
CA ASP A 66 13.03 7.35 3.32
C ASP A 66 13.01 7.57 4.82
N GLU A 67 13.41 8.75 5.31
CA GLU A 67 13.46 9.06 6.74
C GLU A 67 12.08 9.09 7.36
N LEU A 68 11.12 9.75 6.68
CA LEU A 68 9.73 9.76 7.12
C LEU A 68 9.13 8.35 7.16
N VAL A 69 9.34 7.57 6.10
CA VAL A 69 8.85 6.20 5.99
C VAL A 69 9.41 5.32 7.11
N ARG A 70 10.71 5.40 7.39
CA ARG A 70 11.35 4.69 8.52
C ARG A 70 10.77 5.12 9.86
N THR A 71 10.51 6.41 10.03
CA THR A 71 9.88 6.94 11.25
C THR A 71 8.46 6.41 11.43
N ILE A 72 7.68 6.34 10.36
CA ILE A 72 6.31 5.78 10.37
C ILE A 72 6.34 4.29 10.72
N VAL A 73 7.23 3.52 10.10
CA VAL A 73 7.38 2.08 10.32
C VAL A 73 7.90 1.77 11.73
N GLY A 74 8.82 2.61 12.25
CA GLY A 74 9.45 2.44 13.55
C GLY A 74 10.33 1.19 13.63
N ASP A 75 10.52 0.68 14.86
CA ASP A 75 11.40 -0.46 15.14
C ASP A 75 10.72 -1.83 14.94
N ARG A 76 9.69 -1.90 14.09
CA ARG A 76 8.99 -3.17 13.82
C ARG A 76 9.92 -4.15 13.12
N PRO A 77 9.98 -5.42 13.57
CA PRO A 77 10.78 -6.44 12.90
C PRO A 77 10.26 -6.69 11.48
N ILE A 78 11.11 -6.41 10.49
CA ILE A 78 10.79 -6.52 9.06
C ILE A 78 11.17 -7.92 8.57
N PHE A 79 10.24 -8.61 7.92
CA PHE A 79 10.50 -9.84 7.17
C PHE A 79 11.02 -9.51 5.77
N HIS A 80 10.35 -8.57 5.07
CA HIS A 80 10.71 -8.17 3.72
C HIS A 80 10.37 -6.70 3.50
N CYS A 81 11.22 -5.99 2.75
CA CYS A 81 10.92 -4.65 2.29
C CYS A 81 11.29 -4.50 0.82
N TRP A 82 10.47 -3.78 0.10
CA TRP A 82 10.68 -3.44 -1.30
C TRP A 82 10.34 -1.97 -1.52
N GLN A 83 11.22 -1.28 -2.25
CA GLN A 83 11.06 0.12 -2.62
C GLN A 83 11.14 0.26 -4.14
N GLY A 84 10.33 1.15 -4.69
CA GLY A 84 10.33 1.45 -6.10
C GLY A 84 9.76 2.82 -6.41
N ARG A 85 9.61 3.09 -7.70
CA ARG A 85 9.04 4.35 -8.21
C ARG A 85 8.01 4.06 -9.28
N HIS A 86 6.97 4.89 -9.29
CA HIS A 86 6.02 5.00 -10.39
C HIS A 86 6.28 6.33 -11.08
N GLU A 87 6.83 6.28 -12.29
CA GLU A 87 7.21 7.47 -13.04
C GLU A 87 8.16 8.39 -12.23
N GLU A 88 8.18 9.69 -12.53
CA GLU A 88 9.05 10.67 -11.88
C GLU A 88 8.35 11.42 -10.72
N VAL A 89 7.14 11.00 -10.35
CA VAL A 89 6.26 11.76 -9.44
C VAL A 89 5.82 10.97 -8.21
N CYS A 90 6.17 9.69 -8.10
CA CYS A 90 5.76 8.84 -6.99
C CYS A 90 6.85 7.83 -6.63
N SER A 91 7.17 7.74 -5.34
CA SER A 91 7.93 6.61 -4.78
C SER A 91 7.03 5.80 -3.86
N TYR A 92 7.28 4.50 -3.78
CA TYR A 92 6.55 3.61 -2.89
C TYR A 92 7.49 2.74 -2.09
N TRP A 93 7.03 2.35 -0.90
CA TRP A 93 7.68 1.43 0.03
C TRP A 93 6.68 0.40 0.48
N ARG A 94 7.08 -0.87 0.42
CA ARG A 94 6.27 -2.01 0.86
C ARG A 94 7.01 -2.74 1.96
N PHE A 95 6.34 -3.00 3.06
CA PHE A 95 6.89 -3.73 4.19
C PHE A 95 5.98 -4.88 4.58
N ILE A 96 6.58 -6.05 4.74
CA ILE A 96 5.98 -7.21 5.39
C ILE A 96 6.70 -7.37 6.72
N PHE A 97 5.97 -7.39 7.83
CA PHE A 97 6.53 -7.54 9.16
C PHE A 97 6.51 -9.00 9.60
N LEU A 98 7.31 -9.37 10.62
CA LEU A 98 7.38 -10.73 11.14
C LEU A 98 6.06 -11.20 11.76
N ASP A 99 5.17 -10.29 12.16
CA ASP A 99 3.83 -10.59 12.67
C ASP A 99 2.79 -10.79 11.55
N MET A 100 3.22 -10.82 10.29
CA MET A 100 2.39 -10.96 9.10
C MET A 100 1.46 -9.76 8.83
N SER A 101 1.64 -8.64 9.49
CA SER A 101 1.05 -7.37 9.06
C SER A 101 1.89 -6.75 7.94
N SER A 102 1.29 -5.84 7.17
CA SER A 102 1.98 -5.18 6.06
C SER A 102 1.47 -3.76 5.83
N ILE A 103 2.32 -2.96 5.21
CA ILE A 103 1.99 -1.60 4.78
C ILE A 103 2.62 -1.31 3.42
N GLU A 104 1.84 -0.69 2.56
CA GLU A 104 2.28 -0.06 1.32
C GLU A 104 2.13 1.45 1.44
N ILE A 105 3.22 2.18 1.34
CA ILE A 105 3.27 3.64 1.46
C ILE A 105 3.64 4.21 0.10
N HIS A 106 2.76 5.00 -0.48
CA HIS A 106 3.03 5.81 -1.66
C HIS A 106 3.23 7.26 -1.22
N ILE A 107 4.31 7.90 -1.65
CA ILE A 107 4.50 9.35 -1.55
C ILE A 107 4.41 9.92 -2.96
N LEU A 108 3.38 10.71 -3.20
CA LEU A 108 3.00 11.27 -4.48
C LEU A 108 3.21 12.79 -4.46
N ASP A 109 3.85 13.32 -5.48
CA ASP A 109 4.01 14.76 -5.63
C ASP A 109 2.66 15.45 -5.82
N ARG A 110 2.46 16.58 -5.14
CA ARG A 110 1.29 17.44 -5.34
C ARG A 110 1.18 17.85 -6.80
N GLY A 111 -0.01 17.68 -7.36
CA GLY A 111 -0.31 17.98 -8.75
C GLY A 111 -0.06 16.83 -9.72
N ALA A 112 0.48 15.70 -9.25
CA ALA A 112 0.51 14.49 -10.07
C ALA A 112 -0.90 13.90 -10.22
N GLU A 113 -1.16 13.30 -11.37
CA GLU A 113 -2.42 12.61 -11.62
C GLU A 113 -2.46 11.28 -10.85
N PHE A 114 -3.44 11.15 -9.97
CA PHE A 114 -3.70 9.91 -9.26
C PHE A 114 -5.21 9.74 -9.06
N PRO A 115 -5.84 8.70 -9.62
CA PRO A 115 -7.28 8.50 -9.50
C PRO A 115 -7.65 7.97 -8.12
N LEU A 116 -8.23 8.80 -7.26
CA LEU A 116 -8.70 8.43 -5.93
C LEU A 116 -10.18 8.01 -5.98
N ALA A 117 -10.44 6.71 -6.07
CA ALA A 117 -11.79 6.17 -6.08
C ALA A 117 -12.36 5.97 -4.67
N LYS A 118 -13.65 6.25 -4.48
CA LYS A 118 -14.34 5.96 -3.20
C LYS A 118 -14.66 4.47 -3.02
N PRO A 119 -14.69 3.96 -1.76
CA PRO A 119 -14.40 4.68 -0.52
C PRO A 119 -12.90 4.81 -0.25
N TYR A 120 -12.50 5.94 0.31
CA TYR A 120 -11.20 6.18 0.90
C TYR A 120 -11.36 6.77 2.31
N LEU A 121 -10.35 6.65 3.16
CA LEU A 121 -10.36 7.16 4.53
C LEU A 121 -9.31 8.26 4.69
N PRO A 122 -9.68 9.55 4.71
CA PRO A 122 -8.74 10.63 5.00
C PRO A 122 -8.23 10.51 6.44
N LEU A 123 -6.91 10.55 6.62
CA LEU A 123 -6.29 10.67 7.93
C LEU A 123 -6.10 12.15 8.30
N PHE A 124 -5.65 12.93 7.34
CA PHE A 124 -5.52 14.38 7.41
C PHE A 124 -5.45 14.98 6.00
N ASP A 125 -5.83 16.24 5.85
CA ASP A 125 -5.74 17.01 4.60
C ASP A 125 -5.55 18.49 4.92
N LYS A 126 -4.29 18.95 4.96
CA LYS A 126 -3.92 20.31 5.36
C LYS A 126 -4.27 21.36 4.30
N THR A 127 -4.37 20.93 3.05
CA THR A 127 -4.52 21.82 1.88
C THR A 127 -5.84 21.63 1.15
N SER A 128 -6.71 20.74 1.63
CA SER A 128 -7.97 20.35 0.98
C SER A 128 -7.75 19.83 -0.45
N SER A 129 -6.64 19.10 -0.65
CA SER A 129 -6.19 18.62 -1.96
C SER A 129 -6.79 17.29 -2.39
N LEU A 130 -7.27 16.46 -1.45
CA LEU A 130 -7.79 15.12 -1.76
C LEU A 130 -9.00 15.16 -2.70
N GLY A 131 -9.86 16.15 -2.55
CA GLY A 131 -11.06 16.30 -3.40
C GLY A 131 -10.76 16.47 -4.90
N ALA A 132 -9.59 17.05 -5.23
CA ALA A 132 -9.19 17.24 -6.63
C ALA A 132 -8.74 15.93 -7.31
N LEU A 133 -8.37 14.92 -6.53
CA LEU A 133 -7.95 13.59 -7.01
C LEU A 133 -9.15 12.63 -7.15
N GLU A 134 -10.32 13.01 -6.65
CA GLU A 134 -11.47 12.13 -6.60
C GLU A 134 -12.01 11.82 -8.00
N VAL A 135 -12.20 10.54 -8.28
CA VAL A 135 -12.75 10.07 -9.55
C VAL A 135 -14.04 9.28 -9.33
N ALA A 136 -14.91 9.32 -10.33
CA ALA A 136 -16.10 8.50 -10.36
C ALA A 136 -15.76 7.04 -10.70
N GLY A 137 -16.47 6.10 -10.09
CA GLY A 137 -16.34 4.68 -10.37
C GLY A 137 -15.74 3.88 -9.22
N PRO A 138 -15.72 2.56 -9.34
CA PRO A 138 -15.19 1.67 -8.32
C PRO A 138 -13.65 1.67 -8.34
N ALA A 139 -13.05 1.40 -7.18
CA ALA A 139 -11.62 1.10 -7.11
C ALA A 139 -11.29 -0.16 -7.94
N PRO A 140 -10.07 -0.26 -8.49
CA PRO A 140 -9.64 -1.43 -9.26
C PRO A 140 -9.81 -2.75 -8.49
N SER A 141 -10.03 -3.82 -9.22
CA SER A 141 -10.19 -5.17 -8.67
C SER A 141 -8.86 -5.91 -8.67
N HIS A 142 -8.59 -6.72 -7.63
CA HIS A 142 -7.43 -7.60 -7.60
C HIS A 142 -7.36 -8.60 -8.79
N TRP A 143 -8.49 -8.89 -9.44
CA TRP A 143 -8.52 -9.71 -10.63
C TRP A 143 -7.84 -9.05 -11.83
N ASP A 144 -7.83 -7.71 -11.87
CA ASP A 144 -7.35 -6.91 -12.99
C ASP A 144 -5.89 -6.47 -12.81
N PHE A 145 -5.34 -6.54 -11.59
CA PHE A 145 -3.96 -6.15 -11.34
C PHE A 145 -2.97 -7.04 -12.09
N PRO A 146 -1.94 -6.46 -12.73
CA PRO A 146 -0.82 -7.21 -13.25
C PRO A 146 -0.03 -7.87 -12.10
N ALA A 147 0.80 -8.85 -12.41
CA ALA A 147 1.79 -9.37 -11.49
C ALA A 147 3.08 -8.57 -11.62
N TYR A 148 3.63 -8.13 -10.49
CA TYR A 148 4.85 -7.31 -10.45
C TYR A 148 6.02 -8.17 -9.96
N MET A 149 6.95 -8.50 -10.86
CA MET A 149 8.09 -9.37 -10.52
C MET A 149 9.28 -8.61 -9.91
N ALA A 150 9.59 -7.40 -10.40
CA ALA A 150 10.62 -6.48 -9.90
C ALA A 150 11.90 -7.21 -9.41
N GLU A 151 12.53 -7.97 -10.28
CA GLU A 151 13.78 -8.69 -10.03
C GLU A 151 13.77 -9.61 -8.78
N GLY A 152 12.59 -10.07 -8.36
CA GLY A 152 12.41 -10.98 -7.22
C GLY A 152 11.76 -10.33 -5.99
N ASP A 153 11.99 -9.06 -5.70
CA ASP A 153 11.37 -8.37 -4.55
C ASP A 153 9.84 -8.29 -4.71
N GLY A 154 9.38 -8.03 -5.94
CA GLY A 154 7.96 -8.06 -6.27
C GLY A 154 7.35 -9.44 -6.07
N LEU A 155 8.06 -10.51 -6.44
CA LEU A 155 7.58 -11.88 -6.28
C LEU A 155 7.25 -12.22 -4.82
N VAL A 156 8.09 -11.78 -3.86
CA VAL A 156 7.83 -12.00 -2.43
C VAL A 156 6.51 -11.34 -2.01
N TRP A 157 6.27 -10.11 -2.46
CA TRP A 157 5.03 -9.38 -2.19
C TRP A 157 3.80 -10.07 -2.79
N GLU A 158 3.89 -10.46 -4.07
CA GLU A 158 2.81 -11.12 -4.79
C GLU A 158 2.44 -12.49 -4.17
N LEU A 159 3.44 -13.26 -3.72
CA LEU A 159 3.21 -14.50 -2.99
C LEU A 159 2.59 -14.24 -1.61
N PHE A 160 2.97 -13.15 -0.95
CA PHE A 160 2.36 -12.75 0.30
C PHE A 160 0.88 -12.38 0.12
N ASP A 161 0.52 -11.70 -0.97
CA ASP A 161 -0.88 -11.48 -1.35
C ASP A 161 -1.65 -12.78 -1.56
N CYS A 162 -1.03 -13.74 -2.23
CA CYS A 162 -1.62 -15.09 -2.37
C CYS A 162 -1.87 -15.75 -1.02
N LEU A 163 -0.97 -15.61 -0.03
CA LEU A 163 -1.18 -16.13 1.32
C LEU A 163 -2.37 -15.47 2.01
N LYS A 164 -2.52 -14.15 1.92
CA LYS A 164 -3.67 -13.41 2.47
C LYS A 164 -4.99 -13.85 1.85
N TRP A 165 -5.03 -14.01 0.53
CA TRP A 165 -6.22 -14.52 -0.16
C TRP A 165 -6.53 -15.97 0.17
N ALA A 166 -5.51 -16.81 0.35
CA ALA A 166 -5.69 -18.20 0.79
C ALA A 166 -6.29 -18.28 2.19
N GLU A 167 -5.81 -17.45 3.13
CA GLU A 167 -6.36 -17.32 4.50
C GLU A 167 -7.85 -16.93 4.48
N ARG A 168 -8.25 -16.08 3.54
CA ARG A 168 -9.64 -15.67 3.31
C ARG A 168 -10.49 -16.70 2.54
N GLY A 169 -9.91 -17.85 2.19
CA GLY A 169 -10.59 -18.86 1.38
C GLY A 169 -10.81 -18.51 -0.09
N GLN A 170 -10.18 -17.43 -0.58
CA GLN A 170 -10.34 -16.93 -1.95
C GLN A 170 -9.49 -17.74 -2.97
N ARG A 171 -9.64 -19.06 -2.95
CA ARG A 171 -8.84 -20.02 -3.75
C ARG A 171 -8.86 -19.73 -5.26
N GLY A 172 -9.97 -19.20 -5.77
CA GLY A 172 -10.09 -18.81 -7.20
C GLY A 172 -9.14 -17.69 -7.56
N LEU A 173 -9.07 -16.64 -6.72
CA LEU A 173 -8.16 -15.50 -6.90
C LEU A 173 -6.70 -15.94 -6.77
N VAL A 174 -6.35 -16.72 -5.76
CA VAL A 174 -5.00 -17.32 -5.60
C VAL A 174 -4.58 -18.05 -6.87
N ARG A 175 -5.42 -18.98 -7.37
CA ARG A 175 -5.12 -19.75 -8.58
C ARG A 175 -4.95 -18.86 -9.81
N HIS A 176 -5.79 -17.82 -9.94
CA HIS A 176 -5.70 -16.88 -11.05
C HIS A 176 -4.38 -16.10 -11.00
N HIS A 177 -4.01 -15.60 -9.82
CA HIS A 177 -2.81 -14.79 -9.64
C HIS A 177 -1.52 -15.61 -9.81
N LEU A 178 -1.45 -16.81 -9.24
CA LEU A 178 -0.32 -17.72 -9.44
C LEU A 178 -0.08 -18.06 -10.93
N ARG A 179 -1.13 -18.14 -11.75
CA ARG A 179 -0.98 -18.32 -13.20
C ARG A 179 -0.37 -17.09 -13.87
N LYS A 180 -0.75 -15.87 -13.42
CA LYS A 180 -0.10 -14.65 -13.90
C LYS A 180 1.38 -14.61 -13.52
N LEU A 181 1.71 -14.96 -12.28
CA LEU A 181 3.10 -15.03 -11.81
C LEU A 181 3.93 -16.01 -12.65
N LEU A 182 3.45 -17.23 -12.85
CA LEU A 182 4.13 -18.22 -13.68
C LEU A 182 4.34 -17.70 -15.09
N ALA A 183 3.33 -17.08 -15.70
CA ALA A 183 3.45 -16.52 -17.04
C ALA A 183 4.45 -15.35 -17.14
N GLU A 184 4.66 -14.59 -16.07
CA GLU A 184 5.71 -13.56 -16.03
C GLU A 184 7.10 -14.18 -15.81
N MET A 185 7.22 -15.20 -14.94
CA MET A 185 8.46 -15.94 -14.74
C MET A 185 8.94 -16.61 -16.01
N ASP A 186 8.05 -17.22 -16.80
CA ASP A 186 8.38 -17.85 -18.07
C ASP A 186 8.95 -16.88 -19.14
N LYS A 187 8.74 -15.56 -18.95
CA LYS A 187 9.28 -14.54 -19.86
C LYS A 187 10.70 -14.10 -19.50
N ASP A 188 11.17 -14.40 -18.29
CA ASP A 188 12.51 -14.01 -17.86
C ASP A 188 13.54 -15.06 -18.27
N PRO A 189 14.42 -14.76 -19.25
CA PRO A 189 15.43 -15.71 -19.74
C PRO A 189 16.53 -15.99 -18.71
N ASN A 190 16.57 -15.24 -17.60
CA ASN A 190 17.58 -15.39 -16.54
C ASN A 190 17.10 -16.25 -15.36
N ILE A 191 15.85 -16.68 -15.36
CA ILE A 191 15.37 -17.70 -14.42
C ILE A 191 15.94 -19.05 -14.88
N VAL A 192 17.19 -19.28 -14.52
CA VAL A 192 17.83 -20.58 -14.62
C VAL A 192 17.73 -21.25 -13.25
N ASP A 193 17.09 -22.43 -13.20
CA ASP A 193 17.13 -23.27 -12.03
C ASP A 193 18.59 -23.49 -11.66
N ARG A 194 19.00 -22.94 -10.53
CA ARG A 194 20.30 -23.24 -9.95
C ARG A 194 20.13 -24.52 -9.12
N ASP A 195 20.61 -25.64 -9.69
CA ASP A 195 20.76 -26.89 -8.96
C ASP A 195 21.64 -26.73 -7.70
#